data_cd634c167dfb658fbace9a53a546fe5b
#
_entry.id   cd634c167dfb658fbace9a53a546fe5b
#
_cell.length_a   1.000
_cell.length_b   1.000
_cell.length_c   1.000
_cell.angle_alpha   90.00
_cell.angle_beta   90.00
_cell.angle_gamma   90.00
#
_symmetry.space_group_name_H-M   'P 1'
#
loop_
_entity.id
_entity.type
_entity.pdbx_description
1 polymer ?
#
loop_
_entity_poly.entity_id
_entity_poly.type
_entity_poly.pdbx_seq_one_letter_code
_entity_poly.pdbx_strand_id
1 'polypeptide(L)'
;MKRVKYLNNRDLLAQIHKSKNTYCSYVSDEDSQYDLIVPDLKKINASALAHARKAKAKRLTQEAWEQAKNSGLKKIKLVDYTVSTRKIAKTELVFRVKSFDHVPLEPGRKKNPKQVADHHTKVNFPPFQHYRYDKKGALVCIGKSHWVGGMDNGHFDCKHGKMTNTLAMMYMKLCERYGTRANWRGYTYNDEMQSQALMQLSQIGLQFDESKSENPFAYYTAAITNSFTRILNIEKKNQAIRDDLLEQNNM
;
A
#
# COMPACT_ATOMS: atom_id res chain seq x y z
N MET A 1 25.10 -6.68 -3.96
CA MET A 1 23.65 -6.41 -4.10
C MET A 1 22.97 -7.54 -4.85
N LYS A 2 22.02 -8.29 -4.26
CA LYS A 2 21.22 -9.28 -4.99
C LYS A 2 20.37 -8.55 -6.03
N ARG A 3 20.58 -8.84 -7.32
CA ARG A 3 19.74 -8.34 -8.41
C ARG A 3 18.30 -8.79 -8.15
N VAL A 4 17.40 -7.85 -7.87
CA VAL A 4 15.95 -8.13 -7.84
C VAL A 4 15.55 -8.46 -9.28
N LYS A 5 15.45 -9.75 -9.58
CA LYS A 5 15.22 -10.23 -10.96
C LYS A 5 13.86 -9.83 -11.52
N TYR A 6 12.82 -9.80 -10.70
CA TYR A 6 11.46 -9.46 -11.11
C TYR A 6 10.73 -8.69 -10.02
N LEU A 7 9.95 -7.68 -10.43
CA LEU A 7 8.97 -7.02 -9.59
C LEU A 7 7.69 -7.85 -9.67
N ASN A 8 7.25 -8.40 -8.56
CA ASN A 8 5.99 -9.13 -8.47
C ASN A 8 5.03 -8.44 -7.49
N ASN A 9 3.75 -8.76 -7.60
CA ASN A 9 2.72 -8.16 -6.74
C ASN A 9 2.94 -8.46 -5.26
N ARG A 10 3.41 -9.66 -4.92
CA ARG A 10 3.65 -10.07 -3.54
C ARG A 10 4.72 -9.22 -2.87
N ASP A 11 5.84 -9.00 -3.55
CA ASP A 11 6.95 -8.20 -3.01
C ASP A 11 6.56 -6.72 -2.92
N LEU A 12 5.81 -6.21 -3.91
CA LEU A 12 5.26 -4.85 -3.88
C LEU A 12 4.31 -4.68 -2.69
N LEU A 13 3.34 -5.59 -2.50
CA LEU A 13 2.41 -5.55 -1.36
C LEU A 13 3.15 -5.60 -0.02
N ALA A 14 4.15 -6.47 0.11
CA ALA A 14 4.96 -6.55 1.33
C ALA A 14 5.69 -5.23 1.63
N GLN A 15 6.25 -4.56 0.61
CA GLN A 15 6.94 -3.28 0.80
C GLN A 15 5.98 -2.11 1.03
N ILE A 16 4.80 -2.11 0.41
CA ILE A 16 3.72 -1.15 0.70
C ILE A 16 3.30 -1.29 2.17
N HIS A 17 3.03 -2.52 2.62
CA HIS A 17 2.65 -2.80 4.00
C HIS A 17 3.74 -2.36 4.98
N LYS A 18 5.00 -2.71 4.72
CA LYS A 18 6.14 -2.29 5.53
C LYS A 18 6.28 -0.76 5.60
N SER A 19 6.06 -0.07 4.48
CA SER A 19 6.11 1.39 4.43
C SER A 19 4.94 2.01 5.19
N LYS A 20 3.70 1.49 5.05
CA LYS A 20 2.54 1.97 5.81
C LYS A 20 2.71 1.78 7.31
N ASN A 21 3.34 0.69 7.74
CA ASN A 21 3.59 0.41 9.15
C ASN A 21 4.50 1.44 9.81
N THR A 22 5.36 2.15 9.07
CA THR A 22 6.18 3.24 9.63
C THR A 22 5.35 4.44 10.10
N TYR A 23 4.10 4.56 9.63
CA TYR A 23 3.15 5.61 10.01
C TYR A 23 2.19 5.17 11.11
N CYS A 24 2.35 3.96 11.63
CA CYS A 24 1.40 3.35 12.55
C CYS A 24 2.02 3.13 13.92
N SER A 25 1.17 3.19 14.94
CA SER A 25 1.50 2.70 16.28
C SER A 25 0.67 1.48 16.61
N TYR A 26 1.30 0.50 17.25
CA TYR A 26 0.68 -0.77 17.65
C TYR A 26 0.98 -1.04 19.12
N VAL A 27 0.15 -1.88 19.76
CA VAL A 27 0.39 -2.34 21.14
C VAL A 27 1.60 -3.28 21.18
N SER A 28 1.74 -4.16 20.18
CA SER A 28 2.92 -5.01 19.99
C SER A 28 3.29 -5.08 18.51
N ASP A 29 4.54 -5.42 18.20
CA ASP A 29 5.04 -5.53 16.82
C ASP A 29 4.27 -6.58 16.01
N GLU A 30 3.80 -7.65 16.65
CA GLU A 30 2.98 -8.70 16.04
C GLU A 30 1.64 -8.18 15.55
N ASP A 31 1.09 -7.15 16.20
CA ASP A 31 -0.19 -6.53 15.87
C ASP A 31 -0.14 -5.68 14.58
N SER A 32 1.06 -5.49 14.03
CA SER A 32 1.26 -4.83 12.74
C SER A 32 0.71 -5.63 11.56
N GLN A 33 0.63 -6.95 11.69
CA GLN A 33 0.09 -7.84 10.67
C GLN A 33 -1.43 -8.04 10.89
N TYR A 34 -2.16 -8.12 9.79
CA TYR A 34 -3.61 -8.36 9.83
C TYR A 34 -3.99 -9.61 9.02
N ASP A 35 -5.13 -10.19 9.38
CA ASP A 35 -5.63 -11.42 8.76
C ASP A 35 -6.79 -11.15 7.80
N LEU A 36 -7.56 -10.07 8.04
CA LEU A 36 -8.67 -9.66 7.18
C LEU A 36 -8.88 -8.14 7.23
N ILE A 37 -9.19 -7.55 6.07
CA ILE A 37 -9.64 -6.17 5.98
C ILE A 37 -11.16 -6.15 5.95
N VAL A 38 -11.76 -5.36 6.84
CA VAL A 38 -13.21 -5.17 6.91
C VAL A 38 -13.57 -3.69 6.82
N PRO A 39 -14.68 -3.32 6.16
CA PRO A 39 -15.06 -1.92 6.03
C PRO A 39 -15.63 -1.32 7.32
N ASP A 40 -16.16 -2.14 8.23
CA ASP A 40 -16.78 -1.70 9.49
C ASP A 40 -16.69 -2.83 10.53
N LEU A 41 -16.60 -2.46 11.81
CA LEU A 41 -16.62 -3.39 12.95
C LEU A 41 -17.85 -4.32 12.96
N LYS A 42 -19.02 -3.81 12.56
CA LYS A 42 -20.28 -4.58 12.47
C LYS A 42 -20.20 -5.74 11.48
N LYS A 43 -19.26 -5.72 10.54
CA LYS A 43 -19.08 -6.79 9.55
C LYS A 43 -18.15 -7.91 10.02
N ILE A 44 -17.64 -7.85 11.25
CA ILE A 44 -16.87 -8.94 11.85
C ILE A 44 -17.86 -10.00 12.37
N ASN A 45 -18.38 -10.81 11.46
CA ASN A 45 -19.32 -11.91 11.71
C ASN A 45 -18.62 -13.29 11.63
N ALA A 46 -19.38 -14.38 11.79
CA ALA A 46 -18.85 -15.75 11.72
C ALA A 46 -18.14 -16.06 10.39
N SER A 47 -18.64 -15.55 9.27
CA SER A 47 -17.99 -15.69 7.96
C SER A 47 -16.65 -14.96 7.92
N ALA A 48 -16.59 -13.71 8.42
CA ALA A 48 -15.34 -12.94 8.51
C ALA A 48 -14.30 -13.66 9.39
N LEU A 49 -14.73 -14.25 10.51
CA LEU A 49 -13.86 -15.07 11.37
C LEU A 49 -13.30 -16.31 10.63
N ALA A 50 -14.13 -16.99 9.84
CA ALA A 50 -13.69 -18.15 9.05
C ALA A 50 -12.66 -17.73 7.97
N HIS A 51 -12.90 -16.62 7.27
CA HIS A 51 -11.96 -16.07 6.28
C HIS A 51 -10.65 -15.63 6.94
N ALA A 52 -10.70 -14.93 8.07
CA ALA A 52 -9.51 -14.49 8.80
C ALA A 52 -8.67 -15.70 9.28
N ARG A 53 -9.30 -16.76 9.82
CA ARG A 53 -8.60 -18.01 10.18
C ARG A 53 -7.91 -18.65 8.99
N LYS A 54 -8.60 -18.71 7.84
CA LYS A 54 -8.03 -19.25 6.61
C LYS A 54 -6.82 -18.45 6.12
N ALA A 55 -6.93 -17.12 6.14
CA ALA A 55 -5.84 -16.22 5.75
C ALA A 55 -4.63 -16.36 6.69
N LYS A 56 -4.87 -16.36 8.02
CA LYS A 56 -3.81 -16.57 9.02
C LYS A 56 -3.15 -17.93 8.88
N ALA A 57 -3.92 -19.02 8.70
CA ALA A 57 -3.37 -20.36 8.49
C ALA A 57 -2.47 -20.41 7.26
N LYS A 58 -2.89 -19.78 6.15
CA LYS A 58 -2.08 -19.69 4.91
C LYS A 58 -0.79 -18.92 5.16
N ARG A 59 -0.84 -17.80 5.87
CA ARG A 59 0.34 -17.00 6.22
C ARG A 59 1.32 -17.79 7.07
N LEU A 60 0.87 -18.38 8.18
CA LEU A 60 1.70 -19.18 9.07
C LEU A 60 2.34 -20.39 8.36
N THR A 61 1.57 -21.05 7.50
CA THR A 61 2.08 -22.14 6.64
C THR A 61 3.23 -21.67 5.76
N GLN A 62 3.06 -20.50 5.14
CA GLN A 62 4.08 -19.92 4.26
C GLN A 62 5.33 -19.50 5.04
N GLU A 63 5.15 -18.86 6.20
CA GLU A 63 6.25 -18.43 7.08
C GLU A 63 7.05 -19.63 7.58
N ALA A 64 6.39 -20.70 8.05
CA ALA A 64 7.03 -21.94 8.49
C ALA A 64 7.82 -22.60 7.37
N TRP A 65 7.26 -22.67 6.16
CA TRP A 65 7.95 -23.21 4.99
C TRP A 65 9.16 -22.37 4.57
N GLU A 66 9.05 -21.04 4.60
CA GLU A 66 10.16 -20.14 4.29
C GLU A 66 11.29 -20.23 5.33
N GLN A 67 10.96 -20.36 6.61
CA GLN A 67 11.93 -20.59 7.67
C GLN A 67 12.67 -21.91 7.47
N ALA A 68 11.95 -23.00 7.17
CA ALA A 68 12.55 -24.30 6.88
C ALA A 68 13.45 -24.26 5.64
N LYS A 69 13.07 -23.52 4.61
CA LYS A 69 13.89 -23.31 3.41
C LYS A 69 15.17 -22.52 3.73
N ASN A 70 15.08 -21.50 4.56
CA ASN A 70 16.21 -20.66 4.94
C ASN A 70 17.19 -21.40 5.88
N SER A 71 16.72 -22.38 6.66
CA SER A 71 17.56 -23.26 7.48
C SER A 71 18.31 -24.34 6.70
N GLY A 72 18.20 -24.32 5.35
CA GLY A 72 18.98 -25.21 4.47
C GLY A 72 18.38 -26.58 4.22
N LEU A 73 17.16 -26.86 4.68
CA LEU A 73 16.46 -28.09 4.40
C LEU A 73 16.16 -28.22 2.89
N LYS A 74 16.59 -29.31 2.28
CA LYS A 74 16.35 -29.62 0.87
C LYS A 74 15.09 -30.47 0.71
N LYS A 75 14.37 -30.29 -0.42
CA LYS A 75 13.17 -31.08 -0.81
C LYS A 75 11.97 -30.95 0.15
N ILE A 76 11.77 -29.77 0.77
CA ILE A 76 10.62 -29.47 1.60
C ILE A 76 9.38 -29.16 0.75
N LYS A 77 8.24 -29.75 1.08
CA LYS A 77 6.95 -29.45 0.45
C LYS A 77 6.14 -28.51 1.35
N LEU A 78 5.39 -27.58 0.75
CA LEU A 78 4.53 -26.63 1.49
C LEU A 78 3.47 -27.36 2.34
N VAL A 79 3.00 -28.52 1.85
CA VAL A 79 1.97 -29.35 2.51
C VAL A 79 2.41 -29.84 3.89
N ASP A 80 3.72 -30.10 4.08
CA ASP A 80 4.27 -30.60 5.34
C ASP A 80 4.18 -29.58 6.49
N TYR A 81 4.01 -28.30 6.16
CA TYR A 81 3.93 -27.19 7.09
C TYR A 81 2.51 -26.60 7.23
N THR A 82 1.50 -27.33 6.73
CA THR A 82 0.11 -26.82 6.74
C THR A 82 -0.43 -26.64 8.15
N VAL A 83 -0.78 -25.41 8.49
CA VAL A 83 -1.42 -25.04 9.76
C VAL A 83 -2.93 -25.21 9.66
N SER A 84 -3.51 -25.98 10.60
CA SER A 84 -4.96 -26.17 10.65
C SER A 84 -5.69 -24.91 11.13
N THR A 85 -6.74 -24.50 10.41
CA THR A 85 -7.59 -23.36 10.79
C THR A 85 -8.29 -23.54 12.15
N ARG A 86 -8.51 -24.80 12.58
CA ARG A 86 -9.16 -25.13 13.88
C ARG A 86 -8.27 -24.80 15.08
N LYS A 87 -6.93 -24.78 14.91
CA LYS A 87 -5.98 -24.46 15.97
C LYS A 87 -5.86 -22.97 16.25
N ILE A 88 -6.39 -22.12 15.37
CA ILE A 88 -6.27 -20.66 15.49
C ILE A 88 -7.40 -20.13 16.37
N ALA A 89 -7.03 -19.58 17.53
CA ALA A 89 -7.97 -18.97 18.46
C ALA A 89 -8.57 -17.67 17.90
N LYS A 90 -9.78 -17.33 18.33
CA LYS A 90 -10.45 -16.07 17.95
C LYS A 90 -9.64 -14.83 18.41
N THR A 91 -8.99 -14.94 19.56
CA THR A 91 -8.17 -13.91 20.17
C THR A 91 -6.85 -13.65 19.46
N GLU A 92 -6.44 -14.52 18.55
CA GLU A 92 -5.22 -14.34 17.75
C GLU A 92 -5.47 -13.61 16.44
N LEU A 93 -6.74 -13.44 16.04
CA LEU A 93 -7.10 -12.85 14.76
C LEU A 93 -7.04 -11.32 14.84
N VAL A 94 -6.35 -10.72 13.88
CA VAL A 94 -6.22 -9.27 13.74
C VAL A 94 -7.05 -8.80 12.54
N PHE A 95 -7.99 -7.88 12.78
CA PHE A 95 -8.86 -7.28 11.77
C PHE A 95 -8.41 -5.85 11.49
N ARG A 96 -8.14 -5.52 10.24
CA ARG A 96 -7.91 -4.14 9.80
C ARG A 96 -9.25 -3.53 9.41
N VAL A 97 -9.67 -2.52 10.13
CA VAL A 97 -10.91 -1.78 9.88
C VAL A 97 -10.56 -0.44 9.26
N LYS A 98 -11.16 -0.11 8.12
CA LYS A 98 -11.02 1.22 7.53
C LYS A 98 -11.86 2.20 8.33
N SER A 99 -11.22 3.14 8.99
CA SER A 99 -11.89 4.12 9.81
C SER A 99 -11.13 5.44 9.81
N PHE A 100 -11.90 6.52 9.76
CA PHE A 100 -11.40 7.88 9.93
C PHE A 100 -11.64 8.41 11.35
N ASP A 101 -12.13 7.57 12.28
CA ASP A 101 -12.57 8.02 13.60
C ASP A 101 -11.46 8.62 14.45
N HIS A 102 -10.21 8.19 14.23
CA HIS A 102 -9.03 8.70 14.92
C HIS A 102 -8.34 9.88 14.21
N VAL A 103 -8.87 10.28 13.04
CA VAL A 103 -8.35 11.43 12.28
C VAL A 103 -9.03 12.69 12.80
N PRO A 104 -8.27 13.76 13.10
CA PRO A 104 -8.84 15.01 13.60
C PRO A 104 -9.90 15.58 12.65
N LEU A 105 -10.98 16.06 13.23
CA LEU A 105 -12.03 16.77 12.49
C LEU A 105 -11.56 18.16 12.11
N GLU A 106 -11.89 18.58 10.90
CA GLU A 106 -11.70 19.97 10.50
C GLU A 106 -12.69 20.91 11.23
N PRO A 107 -12.28 22.14 11.47
CA PRO A 107 -13.18 23.16 12.03
C PRO A 107 -14.47 23.28 11.20
N GLY A 108 -15.62 23.20 11.88
CA GLY A 108 -16.95 23.30 11.26
C GLY A 108 -17.54 21.99 10.75
N ARG A 109 -16.81 20.87 10.75
CA ARG A 109 -17.35 19.55 10.37
C ARG A 109 -17.82 18.73 11.56
N LYS A 110 -19.02 18.13 11.43
CA LYS A 110 -19.60 17.26 12.48
C LYS A 110 -19.13 15.81 12.40
N LYS A 111 -18.67 15.34 11.22
CA LYS A 111 -18.24 13.96 10.98
C LYS A 111 -17.10 13.91 9.99
N ASN A 112 -16.20 12.96 10.17
CA ASN A 112 -15.18 12.65 9.19
C ASN A 112 -15.79 12.07 7.90
N PRO A 113 -15.25 12.44 6.73
CA PRO A 113 -15.66 11.86 5.47
C PRO A 113 -15.31 10.36 5.43
N LYS A 114 -16.02 9.62 4.59
CA LYS A 114 -15.79 8.18 4.40
C LYS A 114 -14.76 7.86 3.31
N GLN A 115 -14.35 8.85 2.54
CA GLN A 115 -13.41 8.71 1.43
C GLN A 115 -12.23 9.64 1.58
N VAL A 116 -11.05 9.20 1.14
CA VAL A 116 -9.81 9.99 1.20
C VAL A 116 -9.91 11.26 0.35
N ALA A 117 -10.61 11.19 -0.78
CA ALA A 117 -10.79 12.33 -1.69
C ALA A 117 -11.55 13.50 -1.04
N ASP A 118 -12.43 13.20 -0.08
CA ASP A 118 -13.26 14.19 0.62
C ASP A 118 -12.60 14.70 1.92
N HIS A 119 -11.39 14.18 2.23
CA HIS A 119 -10.71 14.51 3.46
C HIS A 119 -9.70 15.62 3.21
N HIS A 120 -9.93 16.80 3.80
CA HIS A 120 -9.03 17.94 3.67
C HIS A 120 -7.74 17.76 4.47
N THR A 121 -7.78 16.99 5.56
CA THR A 121 -6.55 16.58 6.24
C THR A 121 -5.77 15.66 5.32
N LYS A 122 -4.58 16.08 4.93
CA LYS A 122 -3.72 15.29 4.04
C LYS A 122 -3.32 13.99 4.74
N VAL A 123 -3.82 12.88 4.25
CA VAL A 123 -3.43 11.54 4.68
C VAL A 123 -2.60 10.87 3.59
N ASN A 124 -1.57 10.14 3.96
CA ASN A 124 -0.68 9.48 3.00
C ASN A 124 -1.32 8.25 2.34
N PHE A 125 -2.27 7.61 3.04
CA PHE A 125 -3.04 6.46 2.59
C PHE A 125 -4.37 6.38 3.36
N PRO A 126 -5.35 5.56 2.90
CA PRO A 126 -6.62 5.39 3.61
C PRO A 126 -6.40 4.98 5.06
N PRO A 127 -6.87 5.76 6.05
CA PRO A 127 -6.67 5.47 7.46
C PRO A 127 -7.34 4.16 7.87
N PHE A 128 -6.72 3.48 8.81
CA PHE A 128 -7.23 2.23 9.36
C PHE A 128 -6.88 2.07 10.83
N GLN A 129 -7.62 1.18 11.48
CA GLN A 129 -7.36 0.72 12.84
C GLN A 129 -7.29 -0.80 12.85
N HIS A 130 -6.44 -1.38 13.71
CA HIS A 130 -6.39 -2.81 13.94
C HIS A 130 -7.18 -3.16 15.20
N TYR A 131 -7.95 -4.23 15.11
CA TYR A 131 -8.77 -4.75 16.20
C TYR A 131 -8.50 -6.23 16.43
N ARG A 132 -8.51 -6.63 17.67
CA ARG A 132 -8.39 -8.02 18.11
C ARG A 132 -9.41 -8.30 19.19
N TYR A 133 -9.88 -9.54 19.29
CA TYR A 133 -10.71 -9.97 20.42
C TYR A 133 -9.84 -10.14 21.67
N ASP A 134 -10.29 -9.61 22.80
CA ASP A 134 -9.69 -9.89 24.10
C ASP A 134 -10.18 -11.24 24.65
N LYS A 135 -9.68 -11.64 25.82
CA LYS A 135 -10.10 -12.88 26.50
C LYS A 135 -11.58 -12.87 26.92
N LYS A 136 -12.18 -11.69 27.04
CA LYS A 136 -13.59 -11.50 27.40
C LYS A 136 -14.50 -11.51 26.17
N GLY A 137 -13.95 -11.59 24.96
CA GLY A 137 -14.70 -11.59 23.70
C GLY A 137 -15.08 -10.19 23.18
N ALA A 138 -14.54 -9.12 23.75
CA ALA A 138 -14.71 -7.76 23.27
C ALA A 138 -13.66 -7.44 22.18
N LEU A 139 -14.02 -6.58 21.22
CA LEU A 139 -13.08 -6.06 20.23
C LEU A 139 -12.31 -4.87 20.82
N VAL A 140 -11.00 -4.98 20.88
CA VAL A 140 -10.09 -3.95 21.39
C VAL A 140 -9.25 -3.41 20.24
N CYS A 141 -9.08 -2.09 20.18
CA CYS A 141 -8.19 -1.43 19.24
C CYS A 141 -6.73 -1.64 19.67
N ILE A 142 -5.94 -2.27 18.81
CA ILE A 142 -4.54 -2.63 19.06
C ILE A 142 -3.55 -1.92 18.14
N GLY A 143 -4.04 -1.11 17.21
CA GLY A 143 -3.20 -0.32 16.30
C GLY A 143 -3.97 0.77 15.59
N LYS A 144 -3.31 1.89 15.34
CA LYS A 144 -3.86 3.04 14.61
C LYS A 144 -2.85 3.50 13.57
N SER A 145 -3.32 3.79 12.36
CA SER A 145 -2.51 4.40 11.31
C SER A 145 -2.40 5.91 11.50
N HIS A 146 -1.33 6.54 10.99
CA HIS A 146 -1.05 7.97 11.17
C HIS A 146 -1.06 8.39 12.64
N TRP A 147 -0.47 7.56 13.49
CA TRP A 147 -0.53 7.72 14.94
C TRP A 147 0.86 7.59 15.56
N VAL A 148 1.21 8.51 16.43
CA VAL A 148 2.47 8.52 17.19
C VAL A 148 2.17 8.42 18.67
N GLY A 149 2.91 7.55 19.36
CA GLY A 149 2.74 7.32 20.79
C GLY A 149 1.85 6.14 21.14
N GLY A 150 1.45 6.03 22.39
CA GLY A 150 0.58 4.95 22.88
C GLY A 150 -0.85 5.05 22.34
N MET A 151 -1.62 3.95 22.46
CA MET A 151 -3.00 3.90 21.95
C MET A 151 -3.90 4.95 22.62
N ASP A 152 -3.66 5.26 23.90
CA ASP A 152 -4.47 6.20 24.70
C ASP A 152 -3.89 7.61 24.72
N ASN A 153 -2.55 7.74 24.78
CA ASN A 153 -1.83 9.00 24.98
C ASN A 153 -1.14 9.52 23.69
N GLY A 154 -1.37 8.86 22.56
CA GLY A 154 -0.79 9.25 21.29
C GLY A 154 -1.60 10.34 20.58
N HIS A 155 -1.06 10.82 19.47
CA HIS A 155 -1.70 11.83 18.63
C HIS A 155 -1.59 11.47 17.15
N PHE A 156 -2.46 12.07 16.35
CA PHE A 156 -2.45 11.92 14.89
C PHE A 156 -1.28 12.71 14.29
N ASP A 157 -0.48 12.01 13.45
CA ASP A 157 0.60 12.61 12.67
C ASP A 157 0.76 11.88 11.32
N CYS A 158 0.73 12.63 10.23
CA CYS A 158 0.96 12.14 8.87
C CYS A 158 2.44 12.20 8.43
N LYS A 159 3.31 12.84 9.20
CA LYS A 159 4.67 13.17 8.76
C LYS A 159 5.76 12.30 9.38
N HIS A 160 5.46 11.57 10.46
CA HIS A 160 6.46 10.81 11.21
C HIS A 160 7.00 9.57 10.46
N GLY A 161 6.18 8.99 9.60
CA GLY A 161 6.56 7.79 8.83
C GLY A 161 7.29 8.12 7.53
N LYS A 162 7.80 7.08 6.89
CA LYS A 162 8.52 7.18 5.61
C LYS A 162 8.31 5.96 4.73
N MET A 163 8.38 6.18 3.43
CA MET A 163 8.48 5.09 2.47
C MET A 163 9.80 4.35 2.61
N THR A 164 9.79 3.01 2.54
CA THR A 164 11.02 2.21 2.59
C THR A 164 11.88 2.44 1.34
N ASN A 165 13.21 2.45 1.50
CA ASN A 165 14.14 2.58 0.37
C ASN A 165 13.91 1.49 -0.69
N THR A 166 13.54 0.28 -0.25
CA THR A 166 13.24 -0.82 -1.18
C THR A 166 12.02 -0.52 -2.06
N LEU A 167 10.95 0.07 -1.49
CA LEU A 167 9.77 0.48 -2.26
C LEU A 167 10.12 1.61 -3.24
N ALA A 168 10.90 2.60 -2.81
CA ALA A 168 11.38 3.67 -3.68
C ALA A 168 12.18 3.12 -4.87
N MET A 169 13.10 2.19 -4.63
CA MET A 169 13.85 1.51 -5.72
C MET A 169 12.94 0.68 -6.65
N MET A 170 11.86 0.09 -6.12
CA MET A 170 10.88 -0.61 -6.95
C MET A 170 10.15 0.38 -7.87
N TYR A 171 9.78 1.57 -7.38
CA TYR A 171 9.15 2.61 -8.20
C TYR A 171 10.09 3.11 -9.30
N MET A 172 11.35 3.37 -8.97
CA MET A 172 12.36 3.75 -9.98
C MET A 172 12.45 2.71 -11.10
N LYS A 173 12.55 1.41 -10.75
CA LYS A 173 12.59 0.34 -11.73
C LYS A 173 11.32 0.19 -12.55
N LEU A 174 10.15 0.48 -11.96
CA LEU A 174 8.88 0.46 -12.71
C LEU A 174 8.87 1.57 -13.77
N CYS A 175 9.26 2.80 -13.41
CA CYS A 175 9.31 3.93 -14.33
C CYS A 175 10.34 3.68 -15.45
N GLU A 176 11.55 3.25 -15.10
CA GLU A 176 12.62 2.91 -16.03
C GLU A 176 12.17 1.85 -17.07
N ARG A 177 11.63 0.71 -16.58
CA ARG A 177 11.14 -0.36 -17.46
C ARG A 177 9.94 0.07 -18.31
N TYR A 178 9.13 0.99 -17.80
CA TYR A 178 8.01 1.52 -18.57
C TYR A 178 8.49 2.41 -19.71
N GLY A 179 9.49 3.26 -19.46
CA GLY A 179 10.12 4.13 -20.46
C GLY A 179 10.82 3.38 -21.60
N THR A 180 11.30 2.14 -21.35
CA THR A 180 11.94 1.33 -22.41
C THR A 180 10.96 0.64 -23.36
N ARG A 181 9.65 0.72 -23.13
CA ARG A 181 8.63 0.13 -24.02
C ARG A 181 8.66 0.80 -25.41
N ALA A 182 8.32 0.02 -26.44
CA ALA A 182 8.41 0.45 -27.85
C ALA A 182 7.67 1.77 -28.14
N ASN A 183 6.55 2.00 -27.50
CA ASN A 183 5.73 3.21 -27.66
C ASN A 183 6.25 4.45 -26.92
N TRP A 184 7.31 4.32 -26.09
CA TRP A 184 7.85 5.42 -25.29
C TRP A 184 9.33 5.70 -25.53
N ARG A 185 10.12 4.67 -25.86
CA ARG A 185 11.59 4.75 -25.97
C ARG A 185 12.12 5.72 -27.02
N GLY A 186 11.29 6.13 -27.98
CA GLY A 186 11.70 7.01 -29.09
C GLY A 186 11.59 8.51 -28.80
N TYR A 187 11.01 8.89 -27.65
CA TYR A 187 10.86 10.30 -27.31
C TYR A 187 12.13 10.86 -26.67
N THR A 188 12.57 12.05 -27.11
CA THR A 188 13.75 12.75 -26.58
C THR A 188 13.59 13.17 -25.11
N TYR A 189 12.34 13.39 -24.66
CA TYR A 189 11.96 13.75 -23.30
C TYR A 189 11.51 12.53 -22.45
N ASN A 190 11.98 11.34 -22.81
CA ASN A 190 11.64 10.10 -22.07
C ASN A 190 12.09 10.15 -20.60
N ASP A 191 13.25 10.74 -20.32
CA ASP A 191 13.78 10.87 -18.96
C ASP A 191 12.91 11.81 -18.10
N GLU A 192 12.34 12.86 -18.70
CA GLU A 192 11.37 13.73 -18.05
C GLU A 192 10.08 12.98 -17.73
N MET A 193 9.58 12.18 -18.70
CA MET A 193 8.42 11.31 -18.47
C MET A 193 8.64 10.36 -17.27
N GLN A 194 9.81 9.72 -17.18
CA GLN A 194 10.17 8.83 -16.09
C GLN A 194 10.27 9.58 -14.75
N SER A 195 10.91 10.75 -14.74
CA SER A 195 11.06 11.58 -13.55
C SER A 195 9.72 12.05 -13.02
N GLN A 196 8.82 12.52 -13.90
CA GLN A 196 7.46 12.92 -13.52
C GLN A 196 6.63 11.75 -13.01
N ALA A 197 6.74 10.57 -13.62
CA ALA A 197 6.07 9.36 -13.14
C ALA A 197 6.59 8.93 -11.76
N LEU A 198 7.90 9.01 -11.51
CA LEU A 198 8.48 8.72 -10.22
C LEU A 198 7.97 9.69 -9.14
N MET A 199 7.91 10.98 -9.47
CA MET A 199 7.33 11.99 -8.56
C MET A 199 5.86 11.68 -8.26
N GLN A 200 5.07 11.33 -9.26
CA GLN A 200 3.68 10.91 -9.09
C GLN A 200 3.58 9.68 -8.17
N LEU A 201 4.39 8.63 -8.39
CA LEU A 201 4.38 7.43 -7.55
C LEU A 201 4.81 7.71 -6.11
N SER A 202 5.72 8.67 -5.88
CA SER A 202 6.11 9.07 -4.52
C SER A 202 4.95 9.68 -3.73
N GLN A 203 4.04 10.35 -4.40
CA GLN A 203 2.87 11.00 -3.80
C GLN A 203 1.69 10.04 -3.58
N ILE A 204 1.42 9.17 -4.57
CA ILE A 204 0.21 8.32 -4.54
C ILE A 204 0.51 6.85 -4.22
N GLY A 205 1.76 6.44 -4.18
CA GLY A 205 2.13 5.03 -4.10
C GLY A 205 1.61 4.33 -2.85
N LEU A 206 1.57 5.00 -1.71
CA LEU A 206 1.00 4.45 -0.47
C LEU A 206 -0.54 4.51 -0.44
N GLN A 207 -1.18 5.23 -1.36
CA GLN A 207 -2.65 5.30 -1.44
C GLN A 207 -3.29 4.03 -2.03
N PHE A 208 -2.45 3.08 -2.50
CA PHE A 208 -2.97 1.78 -2.93
C PHE A 208 -3.81 1.13 -1.82
N ASP A 209 -5.03 0.72 -2.19
CA ASP A 209 -6.02 0.17 -1.26
C ASP A 209 -6.10 -1.36 -1.41
N GLU A 210 -5.45 -2.07 -0.49
CA GLU A 210 -5.39 -3.54 -0.47
C GLU A 210 -6.77 -4.20 -0.30
N SER A 211 -7.79 -3.46 0.16
CA SER A 211 -9.14 -4.01 0.26
C SER A 211 -9.88 -4.07 -1.07
N LYS A 212 -9.42 -3.31 -2.06
CA LYS A 212 -10.05 -3.24 -3.39
C LYS A 212 -9.34 -4.13 -4.41
N SER A 213 -8.04 -4.34 -4.25
CA SER A 213 -7.23 -5.09 -5.21
C SER A 213 -5.99 -5.70 -4.54
N GLU A 214 -5.58 -6.86 -5.03
CA GLU A 214 -4.30 -7.50 -4.70
C GLU A 214 -3.23 -7.23 -5.77
N ASN A 215 -3.51 -6.36 -6.76
CA ASN A 215 -2.63 -6.07 -7.88
C ASN A 215 -2.08 -4.63 -7.87
N PRO A 216 -1.10 -4.31 -7.03
CA PRO A 216 -0.46 -3.00 -7.01
C PRO A 216 0.29 -2.68 -8.30
N PHE A 217 0.77 -3.70 -9.03
CA PHE A 217 1.46 -3.48 -10.30
C PHE A 217 0.56 -2.82 -11.34
N ALA A 218 -0.71 -3.25 -11.45
CA ALA A 218 -1.67 -2.62 -12.35
C ALA A 218 -1.96 -1.17 -11.95
N TYR A 219 -2.13 -0.91 -10.65
CA TYR A 219 -2.34 0.43 -10.12
C TYR A 219 -1.19 1.38 -10.48
N TYR A 220 0.06 0.96 -10.24
CA TYR A 220 1.23 1.79 -10.53
C TYR A 220 1.45 1.95 -12.04
N THR A 221 1.22 0.90 -12.83
CA THR A 221 1.35 1.00 -14.29
C THR A 221 0.34 2.01 -14.86
N ALA A 222 -0.89 2.04 -14.36
CA ALA A 222 -1.88 3.04 -14.76
C ALA A 222 -1.43 4.47 -14.40
N ALA A 223 -0.90 4.67 -13.19
CA ALA A 223 -0.38 5.96 -12.76
C ALA A 223 0.80 6.44 -13.64
N ILE A 224 1.73 5.54 -13.98
CA ILE A 224 2.86 5.84 -14.87
C ILE A 224 2.35 6.19 -16.27
N THR A 225 1.39 5.43 -16.81
CA THR A 225 0.78 5.70 -18.12
C THR A 225 0.19 7.11 -18.16
N ASN A 226 -0.59 7.47 -17.14
CA ASN A 226 -1.21 8.79 -17.06
C ASN A 226 -0.16 9.91 -16.99
N SER A 227 0.91 9.71 -16.25
CA SER A 227 2.01 10.66 -16.12
C SER A 227 2.75 10.84 -17.45
N PHE A 228 3.09 9.75 -18.15
CA PHE A 228 3.74 9.78 -19.47
C PHE A 228 2.85 10.48 -20.51
N THR A 229 1.57 10.14 -20.55
CA THR A 229 0.60 10.77 -21.48
C THR A 229 0.47 12.26 -21.21
N ARG A 230 0.51 12.68 -19.93
CA ARG A 230 0.47 14.09 -19.57
C ARG A 230 1.67 14.86 -20.14
N ILE A 231 2.89 14.36 -19.98
CA ILE A 231 4.11 14.99 -20.53
C ILE A 231 4.03 15.01 -22.06
N LEU A 232 3.65 13.90 -22.69
CA LEU A 232 3.46 13.84 -24.14
C LEU A 232 2.51 14.93 -24.66
N ASN A 233 1.39 15.14 -23.98
CA ASN A 233 0.43 16.17 -24.38
C ASN A 233 0.96 17.59 -24.19
N ILE A 234 1.75 17.82 -23.13
CA ILE A 234 2.43 19.11 -22.91
C ILE A 234 3.41 19.38 -24.03
N GLU A 235 4.27 18.40 -24.38
CA GLU A 235 5.27 18.55 -25.43
C GLU A 235 4.67 18.73 -26.83
N LYS A 236 3.59 18.02 -27.15
CA LYS A 236 2.83 18.23 -28.39
C LYS A 236 2.26 19.65 -28.49
N LYS A 237 1.74 20.18 -27.37
CA LYS A 237 1.25 21.57 -27.34
C LYS A 237 2.40 22.57 -27.50
N ASN A 238 3.53 22.34 -26.85
CA ASN A 238 4.71 23.19 -26.97
C ASN A 238 5.26 23.17 -28.41
N GLN A 239 5.21 22.00 -29.07
CA GLN A 239 5.62 21.88 -30.47
C GLN A 239 4.68 22.69 -31.38
N ALA A 240 3.36 22.55 -31.24
CA ALA A 240 2.40 23.33 -32.03
C ALA A 240 2.63 24.84 -31.88
N ILE A 241 2.85 25.32 -30.65
CA ILE A 241 3.15 26.74 -30.38
C ILE A 241 4.45 27.18 -31.09
N ARG A 242 5.51 26.35 -31.08
CA ARG A 242 6.75 26.67 -31.79
C ARG A 242 6.54 26.73 -33.30
N ASP A 243 5.78 25.79 -33.84
CA ASP A 243 5.48 25.73 -35.27
C ASP A 243 4.69 26.97 -35.72
N ASP A 244 3.65 27.36 -34.97
CA ASP A 244 2.85 28.57 -35.21
C ASP A 244 3.73 29.85 -35.18
N LEU A 245 4.65 29.95 -34.20
CA LEU A 245 5.57 31.09 -34.11
C LEU A 245 6.56 31.15 -35.28
N LEU A 246 7.04 30.01 -35.76
CA LEU A 246 7.94 29.95 -36.92
C LEU A 246 7.21 30.35 -38.21
N GLU A 247 5.95 29.96 -38.39
CA GLU A 247 5.12 30.38 -39.51
C GLU A 247 4.88 31.88 -39.50
N GLN A 248 4.56 32.48 -38.35
CA GLN A 248 4.36 33.94 -38.20
C GLN A 248 5.64 34.75 -38.48
N ASN A 249 6.82 34.23 -38.15
CA ASN A 249 8.06 34.93 -38.38
C ASN A 249 8.58 34.77 -39.82
N ASN A 250 8.04 33.84 -40.61
CA ASN A 250 8.41 33.62 -42.01
C ASN A 250 7.46 34.32 -42.98
N MET A 251 6.41 35.00 -42.47
CA MET A 251 5.55 35.92 -43.23
C MET A 251 6.04 37.36 -43.09
#